data_ded4d87a25eed0b06949e31af25c1b0f
#
_entry.id   ded4d87a25eed0b06949e31af25c1b0f
#
_cell.length_a   1.000
_cell.length_b   1.000
_cell.length_c   1.000
_cell.angle_alpha   90.00
_cell.angle_beta   90.00
_cell.angle_gamma   90.00
#
_symmetry.space_group_name_H-M   'P 1'
#
loop_
_entity.id
_entity.type
_entity.pdbx_description
1 polymer ?
#
loop_
_entity_poly.entity_id
_entity_poly.type
_entity_poly.pdbx_seq_one_letter_code
_entity_poly.pdbx_strand_id
1 'polypeptide(L)'
;MRFMLDASVALGWFVDHPVAPYATRIRQLLAAGSRAVVPALWHLEMADGFAGAERRGILTPADTDLCLVQVEQLLGRAIETETDLIPVREACAIARTFALSAHDAVYLDTARRTGLPLATLDQPLRAAATRAGVELPR
;
A
#
# COMPACT_ATOMS: atom_id res chain seq x y z
N MET A 1 10.25 10.73 -7.75
CA MET A 1 10.73 9.41 -7.31
C MET A 1 9.65 8.35 -7.54
N ARG A 2 10.01 7.10 -7.51
CA ARG A 2 9.06 5.97 -7.53
C ARG A 2 9.18 5.21 -6.21
N PHE A 3 8.08 4.68 -5.70
CA PHE A 3 8.08 3.89 -4.47
C PHE A 3 6.91 2.90 -4.47
N MET A 4 7.08 1.80 -3.75
CA MET A 4 5.97 0.87 -3.47
C MET A 4 5.03 1.49 -2.48
N LEU A 5 3.72 1.33 -2.69
CA LEU A 5 2.67 1.89 -1.83
C LEU A 5 1.81 0.76 -1.24
N ASP A 6 1.94 0.54 0.06
CA ASP A 6 1.07 -0.38 0.78
C ASP A 6 -0.34 0.20 0.94
N ALA A 7 -1.33 -0.67 0.87
CA ALA A 7 -2.74 -0.28 1.03
C ALA A 7 -3.00 0.41 2.38
N SER A 8 -2.23 0.13 3.42
CA SER A 8 -2.38 0.79 4.73
C SER A 8 -2.26 2.31 4.63
N VAL A 9 -1.35 2.81 3.79
CA VAL A 9 -1.17 4.25 3.58
C VAL A 9 -2.34 4.83 2.79
N ALA A 10 -2.69 4.20 1.67
CA ALA A 10 -3.75 4.69 0.79
C ALA A 10 -5.13 4.64 1.48
N LEU A 11 -5.44 3.57 2.19
CA LEU A 11 -6.67 3.49 2.98
C LEU A 11 -6.72 4.58 4.06
N GLY A 12 -5.58 4.89 4.66
CA GLY A 12 -5.49 5.95 5.66
C GLY A 12 -5.97 7.30 5.14
N TRP A 13 -5.80 7.60 3.86
CA TRP A 13 -6.28 8.85 3.28
C TRP A 13 -7.81 8.99 3.31
N PHE A 14 -8.53 7.88 3.32
CA PHE A 14 -9.98 7.84 3.15
C PHE A 14 -10.73 7.42 4.40
N VAL A 15 -10.16 6.53 5.22
CA VAL A 15 -10.90 5.90 6.32
C VAL A 15 -10.39 6.29 7.71
N ASP A 16 -9.19 6.87 7.83
CA ASP A 16 -8.64 7.25 9.13
C ASP A 16 -8.92 8.72 9.46
N HIS A 17 -9.35 8.98 10.68
CA HIS A 17 -9.54 10.33 11.21
C HIS A 17 -8.96 10.43 12.62
N PRO A 18 -7.89 11.26 12.82
CA PRO A 18 -7.17 12.02 11.81
C PRO A 18 -6.32 11.13 10.90
N VAL A 19 -6.01 11.62 9.70
CA VAL A 19 -5.08 10.95 8.80
C VAL A 19 -3.68 11.00 9.42
N ALA A 20 -2.97 9.86 9.43
CA ALA A 20 -1.62 9.80 9.95
C ALA A 20 -0.69 10.76 9.19
N PRO A 21 0.19 11.52 9.88
CA PRO A 21 1.09 12.47 9.21
C PRO A 21 1.93 11.83 8.09
N TYR A 22 2.38 10.61 8.27
CA TYR A 22 3.12 9.89 7.25
C TYR A 22 2.27 9.64 5.99
N ALA A 23 1.01 9.24 6.15
CA ALA A 23 0.12 9.05 5.01
C ALA A 23 -0.11 10.36 4.24
N THR A 24 -0.29 11.46 4.95
CA THR A 24 -0.40 12.79 4.36
C THR A 24 0.87 13.14 3.58
N ARG A 25 2.03 12.87 4.15
CA ARG A 25 3.31 13.14 3.48
C ARG A 25 3.45 12.35 2.18
N ILE A 26 3.08 11.07 2.18
CA ILE A 26 3.13 10.25 0.97
C ILE A 26 2.18 10.79 -0.10
N ARG A 27 0.98 11.22 0.28
CA ARG A 27 0.06 11.85 -0.67
C ARG A 27 0.63 13.13 -1.28
N GLN A 28 1.33 13.92 -0.49
CA GLN A 28 2.02 15.12 -0.97
C GLN A 28 3.11 14.78 -2.00
N LEU A 29 3.84 13.69 -1.80
CA LEU A 29 4.83 13.23 -2.79
C LEU A 29 4.18 12.92 -4.13
N LEU A 30 3.04 12.24 -4.12
CA LEU A 30 2.29 11.96 -5.36
C LEU A 30 1.79 13.24 -6.02
N ALA A 31 1.27 14.18 -5.25
CA ALA A 31 0.82 15.47 -5.75
C ALA A 31 1.98 16.29 -6.36
N ALA A 32 3.20 16.10 -5.84
CA ALA A 32 4.40 16.78 -6.33
C ALA A 32 5.06 16.07 -7.53
N GLY A 33 4.47 15.00 -8.05
CA GLY A 33 4.92 14.33 -9.26
C GLY A 33 5.62 12.98 -9.05
N SER A 34 5.76 12.51 -7.81
CA SER A 34 6.23 11.14 -7.54
C SER A 34 5.20 10.12 -8.04
N ARG A 35 5.65 8.90 -8.29
CA ARG A 35 4.78 7.81 -8.75
C ARG A 35 4.85 6.64 -7.78
N ALA A 36 3.69 6.08 -7.51
CA ALA A 36 3.60 4.88 -6.70
C ALA A 36 3.44 3.63 -7.58
N VAL A 37 3.95 2.52 -7.08
CA VAL A 37 3.80 1.19 -7.67
C VAL A 37 3.07 0.32 -6.66
N VAL A 38 2.06 -0.41 -7.10
CA VAL A 38 1.28 -1.30 -6.25
C VAL A 38 1.21 -2.69 -6.87
N PRO A 39 1.23 -3.76 -6.06
CA PRO A 39 0.95 -5.10 -6.58
C PRO A 39 -0.54 -5.26 -6.89
N ALA A 40 -0.89 -6.28 -7.67
CA ALA A 40 -2.29 -6.56 -8.00
C ALA A 40 -3.17 -6.76 -6.75
N LEU A 41 -2.64 -7.37 -5.70
CA LEU A 41 -3.37 -7.59 -4.46
C LEU A 41 -3.80 -6.29 -3.76
N TRP A 42 -3.10 -5.16 -4.02
CA TRP A 42 -3.45 -3.86 -3.46
C TRP A 42 -4.90 -3.48 -3.79
N HIS A 43 -5.36 -3.81 -5.00
CA HIS A 43 -6.74 -3.52 -5.43
C HIS A 43 -7.76 -4.22 -4.54
N LEU A 44 -7.52 -5.49 -4.20
CA LEU A 44 -8.41 -6.23 -3.29
C LEU A 44 -8.30 -5.74 -1.85
N GLU A 45 -7.11 -5.38 -1.40
CA GLU A 45 -6.93 -4.82 -0.06
C GLU A 45 -7.65 -3.47 0.09
N MET A 46 -7.62 -2.63 -0.94
CA MET A 46 -8.38 -1.38 -0.95
C MET A 46 -9.88 -1.66 -0.88
N ALA A 47 -10.38 -2.60 -1.69
CA ALA A 47 -11.78 -2.99 -1.69
C ALA A 47 -12.20 -3.55 -0.31
N ASP A 48 -11.38 -4.39 0.30
CA ASP A 48 -11.61 -4.93 1.63
C ASP A 48 -11.66 -3.81 2.69
N GLY A 49 -10.76 -2.85 2.59
CA GLY A 49 -10.72 -1.71 3.50
C GLY A 49 -11.99 -0.87 3.43
N PHE A 50 -12.49 -0.57 2.23
CA PHE A 50 -13.74 0.17 2.05
C PHE A 50 -14.95 -0.63 2.50
N ALA A 51 -15.05 -1.90 2.10
CA ALA A 51 -16.15 -2.77 2.52
C ALA A 51 -16.18 -2.92 4.05
N GLY A 52 -15.02 -3.08 4.68
CA GLY A 52 -14.91 -3.14 6.14
C GLY A 52 -15.32 -1.84 6.81
N ALA A 53 -14.95 -0.69 6.26
CA ALA A 53 -15.34 0.61 6.77
C ALA A 53 -16.88 0.82 6.71
N GLU A 54 -17.52 0.36 5.64
CA GLU A 54 -18.98 0.38 5.54
C GLU A 54 -19.62 -0.51 6.61
N ARG A 55 -19.13 -1.74 6.78
CA ARG A 55 -19.68 -2.65 7.81
C ARG A 55 -19.54 -2.08 9.23
N ARG A 56 -18.48 -1.32 9.50
CA ARG A 56 -18.26 -0.67 10.80
C ARG A 56 -18.96 0.67 10.94
N GLY A 57 -19.68 1.13 9.92
CA GLY A 57 -20.39 2.41 9.94
C GLY A 57 -19.46 3.62 9.83
N ILE A 58 -18.21 3.46 9.41
CA ILE A 58 -17.26 4.58 9.22
C ILE A 58 -17.60 5.34 7.93
N LEU A 59 -17.96 4.60 6.88
CA LEU A 59 -18.39 5.15 5.59
C LEU A 59 -19.77 4.64 5.22
N THR A 60 -20.54 5.48 4.56
CA THR A 60 -21.74 5.04 3.84
C THR A 60 -21.35 4.56 2.44
N PRO A 61 -22.20 3.78 1.73
CA PRO A 61 -21.93 3.46 0.33
C PRO A 61 -21.71 4.68 -0.56
N ALA A 62 -22.44 5.78 -0.31
CA ALA A 62 -22.25 7.03 -1.05
C ALA A 62 -20.86 7.64 -0.78
N ASP A 63 -20.40 7.61 0.47
CA ASP A 63 -19.04 8.06 0.81
C ASP A 63 -17.98 7.22 0.10
N THR A 64 -18.16 5.90 0.08
CA THR A 64 -17.24 4.97 -0.61
C THR A 64 -17.20 5.30 -2.10
N ASP A 65 -18.33 5.52 -2.74
CA ASP A 65 -18.38 5.85 -4.17
C ASP A 65 -17.56 7.11 -4.49
N LEU A 66 -17.62 8.14 -3.64
CA LEU A 66 -16.80 9.33 -3.80
C LEU A 66 -15.31 9.03 -3.63
N CYS A 67 -14.96 8.19 -2.66
CA CYS A 67 -13.58 7.75 -2.46
C CYS A 67 -13.05 6.97 -3.68
N LEU A 68 -13.86 6.08 -4.25
CA LEU A 68 -13.48 5.28 -5.41
C LEU A 68 -13.18 6.14 -6.63
N VAL A 69 -13.89 7.24 -6.84
CA VAL A 69 -13.57 8.19 -7.92
C VAL A 69 -12.15 8.72 -7.74
N GLN A 70 -11.76 9.09 -6.52
CA GLN A 70 -10.40 9.57 -6.24
C GLN A 70 -9.35 8.48 -6.44
N VAL A 71 -9.62 7.25 -6.02
CA VAL A 71 -8.72 6.10 -6.23
C VAL A 71 -8.51 5.87 -7.73
N GLU A 72 -9.58 5.88 -8.52
CA GLU A 72 -9.51 5.71 -9.97
C GLU A 72 -8.68 6.81 -10.64
N GLN A 73 -8.82 8.05 -10.18
CA GLN A 73 -8.01 9.17 -10.68
C GLN A 73 -6.52 8.97 -10.37
N LEU A 74 -6.21 8.50 -9.16
CA LEU A 74 -4.81 8.19 -8.79
C LEU A 74 -4.24 7.06 -9.64
N LEU A 75 -5.01 6.00 -9.88
CA LEU A 75 -4.61 4.88 -10.74
C LEU A 75 -4.37 5.33 -12.18
N GLY A 76 -5.07 6.35 -12.66
CA GLY A 76 -4.88 6.89 -13.99
C GLY A 76 -3.70 7.86 -14.13
N ARG A 77 -3.15 8.36 -13.03
CA ARG A 77 -2.15 9.45 -13.07
C ARG A 77 -0.86 9.14 -12.34
N ALA A 78 -0.93 8.60 -11.14
CA ALA A 78 0.20 8.56 -10.22
C ALA A 78 0.51 7.16 -9.65
N ILE A 79 -0.41 6.22 -9.78
CA ILE A 79 -0.25 4.84 -9.26
C ILE A 79 -0.29 3.87 -10.43
N GLU A 80 0.77 3.09 -10.57
CA GLU A 80 0.84 2.01 -11.57
C GLU A 80 0.77 0.65 -10.87
N THR A 81 0.14 -0.33 -11.52
CA THR A 81 0.03 -1.68 -10.99
C THR A 81 1.11 -2.58 -11.58
N GLU A 82 1.87 -3.22 -10.70
CA GLU A 82 2.86 -4.23 -11.05
C GLU A 82 2.16 -5.59 -11.00
N THR A 83 2.31 -6.42 -12.03
CA THR A 83 1.52 -7.62 -12.22
C THR A 83 2.30 -8.93 -12.12
N ASP A 84 3.60 -8.88 -11.80
CA ASP A 84 4.40 -10.08 -11.65
C ASP A 84 3.90 -10.91 -10.46
N LEU A 85 3.83 -12.22 -10.68
CA LEU A 85 3.44 -13.16 -9.62
C LEU A 85 4.67 -13.54 -8.79
N ILE A 86 4.44 -13.65 -7.47
CA ILE A 86 5.41 -14.27 -6.59
C ILE A 86 5.03 -15.77 -6.42
N PRO A 87 5.95 -16.71 -6.70
CA PRO A 87 5.67 -18.12 -6.49
C PRO A 87 5.38 -18.43 -5.02
N VAL A 88 4.52 -19.41 -4.77
CA VAL A 88 4.12 -19.81 -3.42
C VAL A 88 5.33 -20.08 -2.52
N ARG A 89 6.33 -20.80 -3.04
CA ARG A 89 7.53 -21.13 -2.28
C ARG A 89 8.30 -19.87 -1.82
N GLU A 90 8.45 -18.91 -2.71
CA GLU A 90 9.16 -17.65 -2.40
C GLU A 90 8.37 -16.81 -1.39
N ALA A 91 7.06 -16.68 -1.57
CA ALA A 91 6.20 -15.97 -0.63
C ALA A 91 6.28 -16.58 0.78
N CYS A 92 6.23 -17.92 0.88
CA CYS A 92 6.39 -18.61 2.14
C CYS A 92 7.77 -18.37 2.78
N ALA A 93 8.82 -18.39 1.98
CA ALA A 93 10.19 -18.18 2.48
C ALA A 93 10.34 -16.76 3.06
N ILE A 94 9.86 -15.75 2.36
CA ILE A 94 9.92 -14.35 2.82
C ILE A 94 9.06 -14.16 4.07
N ALA A 95 7.85 -14.66 4.06
CA ALA A 95 6.94 -14.57 5.21
C ALA A 95 7.58 -15.20 6.46
N ARG A 96 8.23 -16.34 6.31
CA ARG A 96 8.93 -17.02 7.41
C ARG A 96 10.15 -16.23 7.88
N THR A 97 10.99 -15.77 6.95
CA THR A 97 12.23 -15.04 7.27
C THR A 97 11.96 -13.74 8.02
N PHE A 98 10.93 -13.01 7.62
CA PHE A 98 10.63 -11.69 8.15
C PHE A 98 9.43 -11.66 9.10
N ALA A 99 8.84 -12.80 9.42
CA ALA A 99 7.65 -12.92 10.28
C ALA A 99 6.48 -12.05 9.76
N LEU A 100 6.22 -12.15 8.46
CA LEU A 100 5.17 -11.40 7.77
C LEU A 100 4.03 -12.31 7.31
N SER A 101 2.85 -11.72 7.05
CA SER A 101 1.84 -12.38 6.23
C SER A 101 2.35 -12.54 4.80
N ALA A 102 1.75 -13.45 4.03
CA ALA A 102 2.09 -13.59 2.62
C ALA A 102 1.75 -12.32 1.83
N HIS A 103 0.69 -11.60 2.19
CA HIS A 103 0.34 -10.31 1.58
C HIS A 103 1.45 -9.28 1.77
N ASP A 104 1.96 -9.13 2.99
CA ASP A 104 3.05 -8.19 3.27
C ASP A 104 4.36 -8.62 2.60
N ALA A 105 4.59 -9.95 2.50
CA ALA A 105 5.74 -10.49 1.79
C ALA A 105 5.78 -10.05 0.32
N VAL A 106 4.63 -9.91 -0.35
CA VAL A 106 4.57 -9.43 -1.73
C VAL A 106 5.11 -8.00 -1.84
N TYR A 107 4.73 -7.11 -0.92
CA TYR A 107 5.24 -5.73 -0.92
C TYR A 107 6.75 -5.70 -0.73
N LEU A 108 7.25 -6.44 0.24
CA LEU A 108 8.69 -6.48 0.52
C LEU A 108 9.47 -7.06 -0.64
N ASP A 109 9.01 -8.18 -1.21
CA ASP A 109 9.66 -8.82 -2.36
C ASP A 109 9.71 -7.89 -3.56
N THR A 110 8.58 -7.26 -3.90
CA THR A 110 8.52 -6.35 -5.05
C THR A 110 9.42 -5.14 -4.84
N ALA A 111 9.45 -4.57 -3.64
CA ALA A 111 10.35 -3.46 -3.32
C ALA A 111 11.81 -3.86 -3.52
N ARG A 112 12.20 -5.03 -3.05
CA ARG A 112 13.57 -5.54 -3.20
C ARG A 112 13.94 -5.82 -4.65
N ARG A 113 13.07 -6.50 -5.39
CA ARG A 113 13.31 -6.82 -6.81
C ARG A 113 13.42 -5.58 -7.69
N THR A 114 12.64 -4.57 -7.40
CA THR A 114 12.60 -3.34 -8.20
C THR A 114 13.55 -2.27 -7.68
N GLY A 115 14.14 -2.46 -6.51
CA GLY A 115 15.01 -1.46 -5.87
C GLY A 115 14.26 -0.21 -5.42
N LEU A 116 12.96 -0.30 -5.16
CA LEU A 116 12.13 0.84 -4.76
C LEU A 116 11.99 0.92 -3.24
N PRO A 117 11.89 2.14 -2.70
CA PRO A 117 11.46 2.32 -1.31
C PRO A 117 10.03 1.81 -1.11
N LEU A 118 9.66 1.51 0.13
CA LEU A 118 8.34 1.00 0.49
C LEU A 118 7.64 1.92 1.48
N ALA A 119 6.51 2.50 1.08
CA ALA A 119 5.67 3.31 1.94
C ALA A 119 4.62 2.42 2.62
N THR A 120 4.68 2.33 3.94
CA THR A 120 3.72 1.54 4.73
C THR A 120 3.54 2.12 6.13
N LEU A 121 2.35 1.96 6.69
CA LEU A 121 2.05 2.25 8.09
C LEU A 121 2.09 0.99 8.97
N ASP A 122 2.16 -0.19 8.36
CA ASP A 122 2.17 -1.46 9.08
C ASP A 122 3.50 -1.67 9.79
N GLN A 123 3.48 -1.77 11.12
CA GLN A 123 4.71 -1.84 11.91
C GLN A 123 5.55 -3.10 11.62
N PRO A 124 4.99 -4.31 11.52
CA PRO A 124 5.76 -5.47 11.11
C PRO A 124 6.42 -5.31 9.75
N LEU A 125 5.72 -4.73 8.78
CA LEU A 125 6.28 -4.51 7.44
C LEU A 125 7.37 -3.43 7.46
N ARG A 126 7.21 -2.37 8.24
CA ARG A 126 8.27 -1.36 8.43
C ARG A 126 9.54 -1.98 9.02
N ALA A 127 9.41 -2.80 10.04
CA ALA A 127 10.53 -3.49 10.67
C ALA A 127 11.22 -4.45 9.68
N ALA A 128 10.44 -5.18 8.90
CA ALA A 128 10.97 -6.09 7.88
C ALA A 128 11.71 -5.33 6.78
N ALA A 129 11.16 -4.20 6.33
CA ALA A 129 11.81 -3.33 5.34
C ALA A 129 13.19 -2.87 5.82
N THR A 130 13.28 -2.42 7.07
CA THR A 130 14.55 -2.01 7.68
C THR A 130 15.56 -3.16 7.68
N ARG A 131 15.15 -4.36 8.13
CA ARG A 131 16.05 -5.54 8.14
C ARG A 131 16.47 -5.96 6.74
N ALA A 132 15.62 -5.73 5.74
CA ALA A 132 15.90 -6.10 4.35
C ALA A 132 16.68 -5.01 3.59
N GLY A 133 16.98 -3.87 4.21
CA GLY A 133 17.66 -2.76 3.56
C GLY A 133 16.77 -1.99 2.60
N VAL A 134 15.45 -2.06 2.77
CA VAL A 134 14.48 -1.28 1.99
C VAL A 134 14.15 0.00 2.73
N GLU A 135 14.34 1.14 2.08
CA GLU A 135 14.06 2.44 2.67
C GLU A 135 12.56 2.76 2.66
N LEU A 136 12.15 3.61 3.60
CA LEU A 136 10.81 4.21 3.57
C LEU A 136 10.93 5.63 2.98
N PRO A 137 10.06 6.00 2.03
CA PRO A 137 10.02 7.38 1.52
C PRO A 137 9.76 8.38 2.66
N ARG A 138 10.32 9.55 2.55
CA ARG A 138 10.18 10.62 3.56
C ARG A 138 9.52 11.86 3.00
#